data_2841f4377d30d3242be0df27a2cf776a
#
_entry.id   2841f4377d30d3242be0df27a2cf776a
#
_cell.length_a   1.000
_cell.length_b   1.000
_cell.length_c   1.000
_cell.angle_alpha   90.00
_cell.angle_beta   90.00
_cell.angle_gamma   90.00
#
_symmetry.space_group_name_H-M   'P 1'
#
loop_
_entity.id
_entity.type
_entity.pdbx_description
1 polymer ?
#
loop_
_entity_poly.entity_id
_entity_poly.type
_entity_poly.pdbx_seq_one_letter_code
_entity_poly.pdbx_strand_id
1 'polypeptide(L)'
;MSSAIQDESKKTSWQIFNRIAKSYDSVNRVLSFGLDIGWRKKVNQLLPQKDQLQLLDLATGTADQVIMLCNINPKITHAVGMDLSDEMLDIGRTKIASFQGRIELHNGDACNLPCENASYDAITISFGIRNVPDVVQSMREMHRVLNIGGKALILEFSLPKNPIIRFGHLFYLRHILPFVGWIFSGDYEAYRYLNTSIEAFPYGDEFCALLKTAGFEKVTAHPVTFGIATIYEASK
;
A
#
# COMPACT_ATOMS: atom_id res chain seq x y z
N MET A 1 -15.11 -15.22 9.27
CA MET A 1 -14.42 -14.11 8.57
C MET A 1 -14.19 -13.01 9.58
N SER A 2 -12.96 -12.56 9.72
CA SER A 2 -12.57 -11.62 10.77
C SER A 2 -13.27 -10.27 10.57
N SER A 3 -13.82 -9.69 11.64
CA SER A 3 -14.42 -8.34 11.69
C SER A 3 -13.48 -7.23 11.18
N ALA A 4 -12.18 -7.50 11.10
CA ALA A 4 -11.16 -6.57 10.62
C ALA A 4 -11.20 -6.31 9.10
N ILE A 5 -11.95 -7.09 8.33
CA ILE A 5 -12.04 -6.96 6.87
C ILE A 5 -13.10 -5.93 6.49
N GLN A 6 -14.18 -5.83 7.29
CA GLN A 6 -15.25 -4.86 7.13
C GLN A 6 -15.42 -4.11 8.44
N ASP A 7 -14.64 -3.08 8.64
CA ASP A 7 -14.67 -2.26 9.85
C ASP A 7 -15.12 -0.83 9.48
N GLU A 8 -16.26 -0.41 10.00
CA GLU A 8 -16.78 0.94 9.76
C GLU A 8 -15.85 2.04 10.29
N SER A 9 -15.04 1.76 11.32
CA SER A 9 -14.05 2.71 11.83
C SER A 9 -13.01 3.10 10.76
N LYS A 10 -12.77 2.25 9.77
CA LYS A 10 -11.86 2.52 8.65
C LYS A 10 -12.40 3.56 7.66
N LYS A 11 -13.70 3.83 7.65
CA LYS A 11 -14.30 4.86 6.78
C LYS A 11 -13.73 6.25 7.02
N THR A 12 -13.19 6.49 8.20
CA THR A 12 -12.60 7.77 8.61
C THR A 12 -11.08 7.70 8.79
N SER A 13 -10.44 6.58 8.45
CA SER A 13 -8.99 6.39 8.63
C SER A 13 -8.15 7.44 7.89
N TRP A 14 -8.60 7.91 6.70
CA TRP A 14 -7.95 8.97 5.94
C TRP A 14 -7.77 10.27 6.74
N GLN A 15 -8.67 10.57 7.72
CA GLN A 15 -8.53 11.73 8.60
C GLN A 15 -7.30 11.65 9.51
N ILE A 16 -6.89 10.43 9.89
CA ILE A 16 -5.64 10.21 10.64
C ILE A 16 -4.45 10.60 9.77
N PHE A 17 -4.46 10.15 8.50
CA PHE A 17 -3.39 10.46 7.55
C PHE A 17 -3.31 11.93 7.19
N ASN A 18 -4.45 12.64 7.09
CA ASN A 18 -4.47 14.09 6.93
C ASN A 18 -3.68 14.81 8.03
N ARG A 19 -3.90 14.43 9.32
CA ARG A 19 -3.22 15.08 10.45
C ARG A 19 -1.71 14.91 10.44
N ILE A 20 -1.21 13.76 9.99
CA ILE A 20 0.22 13.42 10.00
C ILE A 20 0.91 13.62 8.65
N ALA A 21 0.22 14.11 7.62
CA ALA A 21 0.70 14.15 6.24
C ALA A 21 2.10 14.80 6.10
N LYS A 22 2.34 15.91 6.78
CA LYS A 22 3.61 16.66 6.71
C LYS A 22 4.83 15.88 7.23
N SER A 23 4.64 15.01 8.21
CA SER A 23 5.71 14.21 8.82
C SER A 23 5.74 12.76 8.33
N TYR A 24 4.73 12.35 7.57
CA TYR A 24 4.45 10.96 7.20
C TYR A 24 5.66 10.24 6.59
N ASP A 25 6.25 10.81 5.55
CA ASP A 25 7.38 10.18 4.84
C ASP A 25 8.61 10.04 5.73
N SER A 26 8.96 11.11 6.45
CA SER A 26 10.14 11.12 7.34
C SER A 26 9.97 10.12 8.47
N VAL A 27 8.80 10.08 9.08
CA VAL A 27 8.53 9.17 10.20
C VAL A 27 8.49 7.72 9.72
N ASN A 28 7.84 7.42 8.60
CA ASN A 28 7.85 6.07 8.05
C ASN A 28 9.26 5.60 7.68
N ARG A 29 10.11 6.49 7.18
CA ARG A 29 11.51 6.21 6.87
C ARG A 29 12.30 5.85 8.12
N VAL A 30 12.12 6.61 9.20
CA VAL A 30 12.76 6.35 10.50
C VAL A 30 12.24 5.04 11.09
N LEU A 31 10.91 4.87 11.14
CA LEU A 31 10.27 3.69 11.73
C LEU A 31 10.54 2.39 10.96
N SER A 32 10.76 2.47 9.65
CA SER A 32 11.16 1.31 8.86
C SER A 32 12.67 1.08 8.83
N PHE A 33 13.47 1.93 9.49
CA PHE A 33 14.93 1.96 9.35
C PHE A 33 15.39 2.04 7.88
N GLY A 34 14.57 2.67 7.01
CA GLY A 34 14.81 2.76 5.57
C GLY A 34 14.57 1.47 4.78
N LEU A 35 14.13 0.39 5.41
CA LEU A 35 13.85 -0.90 4.76
C LEU A 35 12.72 -0.78 3.73
N ASP A 36 11.77 0.13 3.93
CA ASP A 36 10.67 0.40 3.02
C ASP A 36 11.14 0.74 1.60
N ILE A 37 12.29 1.41 1.45
CA ILE A 37 12.90 1.67 0.13
C ILE A 37 13.22 0.35 -0.60
N GLY A 38 13.82 -0.59 0.10
CA GLY A 38 14.14 -1.89 -0.45
C GLY A 38 12.90 -2.69 -0.84
N TRP A 39 11.86 -2.64 -0.01
CA TRP A 39 10.59 -3.33 -0.27
C TRP A 39 9.88 -2.74 -1.50
N ARG A 40 9.80 -1.41 -1.59
CA ARG A 40 9.22 -0.71 -2.74
C ARG A 40 10.00 -0.98 -4.04
N LYS A 41 11.34 -1.03 -3.98
CA LYS A 41 12.15 -1.44 -5.14
C LYS A 41 11.86 -2.87 -5.57
N LYS A 42 11.60 -3.78 -4.61
CA LYS A 42 11.25 -5.17 -4.94
C LYS A 42 9.90 -5.28 -5.65
N VAL A 43 8.94 -4.39 -5.36
CA VAL A 43 7.69 -4.29 -6.11
C VAL A 43 7.96 -4.09 -7.60
N ASN A 44 8.94 -3.23 -7.97
CA ASN A 44 9.30 -3.01 -9.37
C ASN A 44 9.77 -4.28 -10.09
N GLN A 45 10.46 -5.19 -9.39
CA GLN A 45 10.96 -6.44 -9.98
C GLN A 45 9.83 -7.41 -10.34
N LEU A 46 8.65 -7.25 -9.72
CA LEU A 46 7.47 -8.09 -9.93
C LEU A 46 6.49 -7.51 -10.95
N LEU A 47 6.69 -6.27 -11.40
CA LEU A 47 5.87 -5.64 -12.42
C LEU A 47 5.89 -6.45 -13.73
N PRO A 48 4.79 -6.41 -14.52
CA PRO A 48 4.77 -7.02 -15.84
C PRO A 48 5.94 -6.53 -16.71
N GLN A 49 6.57 -7.45 -17.43
CA GLN A 49 7.66 -7.13 -18.37
C GLN A 49 7.06 -6.69 -19.72
N LYS A 50 6.37 -5.55 -19.70
CA LYS A 50 5.67 -4.95 -20.84
C LYS A 50 6.22 -3.54 -21.09
N ASP A 51 6.39 -3.19 -22.36
CA ASP A 51 6.70 -1.82 -22.76
C ASP A 51 5.42 -0.96 -22.74
N GLN A 52 5.55 0.34 -22.49
CA GLN A 52 4.41 1.29 -22.36
C GLN A 52 3.41 0.86 -21.25
N LEU A 53 3.94 0.49 -20.10
CA LEU A 53 3.15 0.02 -18.96
C LEU A 53 2.30 1.14 -18.37
N GLN A 54 1.00 0.88 -18.23
CA GLN A 54 0.02 1.73 -17.56
C GLN A 54 -0.12 1.28 -16.11
N LEU A 55 0.23 2.17 -15.17
CA LEU A 55 0.27 1.88 -13.74
C LEU A 55 -0.82 2.64 -12.99
N LEU A 56 -1.52 1.96 -12.08
CA LEU A 56 -2.37 2.56 -11.06
C LEU A 56 -1.77 2.30 -9.68
N ASP A 57 -1.56 3.35 -8.88
CA ASP A 57 -1.10 3.23 -7.49
C ASP A 57 -2.22 3.69 -6.55
N LEU A 58 -2.76 2.75 -5.77
CA LEU A 58 -3.87 3.00 -4.85
C LEU A 58 -3.36 3.30 -3.45
N ALA A 59 -4.11 4.13 -2.71
CA ALA A 59 -3.67 4.71 -1.44
C ALA A 59 -2.24 5.27 -1.60
N THR A 60 -2.05 6.07 -2.65
CA THR A 60 -0.74 6.56 -3.09
C THR A 60 -0.11 7.52 -2.08
N GLY A 61 -0.92 8.11 -1.20
CA GLY A 61 -0.49 9.06 -0.18
C GLY A 61 0.26 10.23 -0.78
N THR A 62 1.48 10.44 -0.33
CA THR A 62 2.40 11.48 -0.84
C THR A 62 3.13 11.08 -2.13
N ALA A 63 2.67 10.05 -2.82
CA ALA A 63 3.18 9.53 -4.11
C ALA A 63 4.57 8.86 -4.06
N ASP A 64 5.10 8.51 -2.88
CA ASP A 64 6.45 7.92 -2.76
C ASP A 64 6.63 6.64 -3.59
N GLN A 65 5.60 5.76 -3.62
CA GLN A 65 5.68 4.50 -4.38
C GLN A 65 5.69 4.75 -5.89
N VAL A 66 4.72 5.50 -6.40
CA VAL A 66 4.58 5.76 -7.84
C VAL A 66 5.78 6.54 -8.38
N ILE A 67 6.29 7.54 -7.63
CA ILE A 67 7.51 8.29 -7.97
C ILE A 67 8.70 7.36 -8.08
N MET A 68 8.91 6.50 -7.07
CA MET A 68 10.02 5.56 -7.09
C MET A 68 9.95 4.62 -8.28
N LEU A 69 8.78 4.04 -8.56
CA LEU A 69 8.59 3.14 -9.69
C LEU A 69 8.87 3.82 -11.02
N CYS A 70 8.34 5.04 -11.24
CA CYS A 70 8.58 5.79 -12.46
C CYS A 70 10.05 6.19 -12.64
N ASN A 71 10.79 6.46 -11.56
CA ASN A 71 12.22 6.78 -11.63
C ASN A 71 13.09 5.59 -12.04
N ILE A 72 12.78 4.39 -11.55
CA ILE A 72 13.61 3.21 -11.78
C ILE A 72 13.15 2.33 -12.94
N ASN A 73 11.92 2.56 -13.45
CA ASN A 73 11.36 1.77 -14.54
C ASN A 73 10.89 2.67 -15.69
N PRO A 74 11.71 2.85 -16.73
CA PRO A 74 11.36 3.67 -17.89
C PRO A 74 10.21 3.09 -18.73
N LYS A 75 9.85 1.82 -18.53
CA LYS A 75 8.73 1.17 -19.24
C LYS A 75 7.36 1.66 -18.75
N ILE A 76 7.27 2.24 -17.55
CA ILE A 76 6.06 2.92 -17.07
C ILE A 76 5.94 4.23 -17.83
N THR A 77 5.06 4.32 -18.79
CA THR A 77 4.87 5.51 -19.60
C THR A 77 3.81 6.46 -19.04
N HIS A 78 2.85 5.92 -18.30
CA HIS A 78 1.84 6.68 -17.61
C HIS A 78 1.49 6.01 -16.28
N ALA A 79 1.36 6.79 -15.23
CA ALA A 79 1.00 6.33 -13.90
C ALA A 79 -0.04 7.25 -13.27
N VAL A 80 -1.05 6.66 -12.66
CA VAL A 80 -2.08 7.37 -11.91
C VAL A 80 -1.98 6.94 -10.44
N GLY A 81 -1.86 7.91 -9.54
CA GLY A 81 -1.96 7.69 -8.10
C GLY A 81 -3.33 8.13 -7.60
N MET A 82 -3.99 7.31 -6.78
CA MET A 82 -5.27 7.64 -6.15
C MET A 82 -5.20 7.51 -4.64
N ASP A 83 -5.78 8.48 -3.94
CA ASP A 83 -5.92 8.49 -2.48
C ASP A 83 -7.20 9.24 -2.07
N LEU A 84 -7.72 8.95 -0.87
CA LEU A 84 -8.84 9.69 -0.27
C LEU A 84 -8.42 10.97 0.45
N SER A 85 -7.13 11.09 0.80
CA SER A 85 -6.57 12.22 1.53
C SER A 85 -6.08 13.30 0.57
N ASP A 86 -6.80 14.41 0.47
CA ASP A 86 -6.37 15.54 -0.35
C ASP A 86 -5.08 16.18 0.18
N GLU A 87 -4.88 16.22 1.50
CA GLU A 87 -3.66 16.73 2.12
C GLU A 87 -2.41 15.92 1.73
N MET A 88 -2.55 14.59 1.64
CA MET A 88 -1.47 13.72 1.14
C MET A 88 -1.21 13.97 -0.35
N LEU A 89 -2.29 14.05 -1.15
CA LEU A 89 -2.20 14.31 -2.59
C LEU A 89 -1.56 15.67 -2.90
N ASP A 90 -1.82 16.70 -2.09
CA ASP A 90 -1.21 18.03 -2.29
C ASP A 90 0.31 17.98 -2.10
N ILE A 91 0.79 17.23 -1.11
CA ILE A 91 2.22 16.98 -0.95
C ILE A 91 2.76 16.21 -2.16
N GLY A 92 2.06 15.17 -2.59
CA GLY A 92 2.39 14.38 -3.77
C GLY A 92 2.48 15.24 -5.04
N ARG A 93 1.51 16.12 -5.28
CA ARG A 93 1.48 17.04 -6.45
C ARG A 93 2.73 17.91 -6.53
N THR A 94 3.24 18.39 -5.38
CA THR A 94 4.50 19.14 -5.37
C THR A 94 5.70 18.28 -5.76
N LYS A 95 5.73 17.01 -5.38
CA LYS A 95 6.82 16.08 -5.71
C LYS A 95 6.82 15.65 -7.17
N ILE A 96 5.63 15.48 -7.77
CA ILE A 96 5.53 15.02 -9.17
C ILE A 96 5.69 16.12 -10.22
N ALA A 97 5.84 17.37 -9.83
CA ALA A 97 5.93 18.50 -10.77
C ALA A 97 6.99 18.33 -11.87
N SER A 98 8.09 17.60 -11.61
CA SER A 98 9.15 17.31 -12.58
C SER A 98 8.83 16.19 -13.57
N PHE A 99 7.73 15.45 -13.37
CA PHE A 99 7.39 14.27 -14.19
C PHE A 99 6.61 14.58 -15.47
N GLN A 100 6.32 15.88 -15.75
CA GLN A 100 5.75 16.39 -17.02
C GLN A 100 4.48 15.62 -17.49
N GLY A 101 3.56 15.30 -16.58
CA GLY A 101 2.32 14.58 -16.90
C GLY A 101 2.46 13.05 -17.00
N ARG A 102 3.66 12.50 -16.80
CA ARG A 102 3.85 11.05 -16.70
C ARG A 102 3.19 10.44 -15.45
N ILE A 103 3.04 11.23 -14.38
CA ILE A 103 2.35 10.87 -13.15
C ILE A 103 1.22 11.87 -12.94
N GLU A 104 0.02 11.35 -12.71
CA GLU A 104 -1.16 12.12 -12.32
C GLU A 104 -1.65 11.67 -10.95
N LEU A 105 -2.19 12.60 -10.15
CA LEU A 105 -2.73 12.30 -8.82
C LEU A 105 -4.19 12.77 -8.72
N HIS A 106 -5.07 11.85 -8.35
CA HIS A 106 -6.51 12.09 -8.24
C HIS A 106 -7.05 11.65 -6.87
N ASN A 107 -8.06 12.35 -6.39
CA ASN A 107 -8.87 11.84 -5.28
C ASN A 107 -9.70 10.66 -5.79
N GLY A 108 -9.74 9.55 -5.04
CA GLY A 108 -10.48 8.36 -5.44
C GLY A 108 -10.56 7.30 -4.35
N ASP A 109 -11.70 6.60 -4.33
CA ASP A 109 -11.96 5.50 -3.41
C ASP A 109 -11.56 4.17 -4.04
N ALA A 110 -10.66 3.43 -3.39
CA ALA A 110 -10.23 2.12 -3.85
C ALA A 110 -11.37 1.07 -3.89
N CYS A 111 -12.49 1.31 -3.18
CA CYS A 111 -13.67 0.47 -3.24
C CYS A 111 -14.60 0.78 -4.42
N ASN A 112 -14.40 1.91 -5.11
CA ASN A 112 -15.22 2.36 -6.24
C ASN A 112 -14.36 3.21 -7.20
N LEU A 113 -13.52 2.55 -7.99
CA LEU A 113 -12.55 3.24 -8.86
C LEU A 113 -13.26 3.90 -10.05
N PRO A 114 -13.05 5.21 -10.28
CA PRO A 114 -13.58 5.93 -11.44
C PRO A 114 -12.77 5.61 -12.72
N CYS A 115 -12.49 4.33 -12.93
CA CYS A 115 -11.68 3.82 -14.03
C CYS A 115 -12.48 2.84 -14.87
N GLU A 116 -12.20 2.80 -16.16
CA GLU A 116 -12.79 1.81 -17.07
C GLU A 116 -12.27 0.39 -16.75
N ASN A 117 -13.01 -0.61 -17.19
CA ASN A 117 -12.57 -1.99 -17.09
C ASN A 117 -11.34 -2.21 -17.98
N ALA A 118 -10.41 -3.03 -17.50
CA ALA A 118 -9.23 -3.43 -18.29
C ALA A 118 -8.46 -2.23 -18.87
N SER A 119 -8.08 -1.27 -18.02
CA SER A 119 -7.38 -0.04 -18.39
C SER A 119 -5.92 0.04 -17.89
N TYR A 120 -5.53 -0.83 -16.94
CA TYR A 120 -4.19 -0.82 -16.36
C TYR A 120 -3.49 -2.16 -16.52
N ASP A 121 -2.18 -2.13 -16.71
CA ASP A 121 -1.33 -3.32 -16.81
C ASP A 121 -0.81 -3.75 -15.43
N ALA A 122 -0.66 -2.81 -14.53
CA ALA A 122 -0.28 -3.06 -13.15
C ALA A 122 -1.02 -2.15 -12.18
N ILE A 123 -1.32 -2.70 -11.01
CA ILE A 123 -1.81 -1.94 -9.87
C ILE A 123 -0.86 -2.16 -8.72
N THR A 124 -0.51 -1.09 -8.00
CA THR A 124 0.23 -1.16 -6.76
C THR A 124 -0.60 -0.58 -5.61
N ILE A 125 -0.41 -1.10 -4.41
CA ILE A 125 -0.87 -0.50 -3.17
C ILE A 125 0.15 -0.85 -2.09
N SER A 126 0.71 0.17 -1.41
CA SER A 126 1.76 -0.02 -0.41
C SER A 126 1.32 0.55 0.93
N PHE A 127 1.16 -0.33 1.93
CA PHE A 127 0.78 0.00 3.30
C PHE A 127 -0.57 0.70 3.45
N GLY A 128 -1.43 0.57 2.42
CA GLY A 128 -2.74 1.22 2.36
C GLY A 128 -3.92 0.27 2.53
N ILE A 129 -3.81 -0.97 2.05
CA ILE A 129 -4.95 -1.90 1.93
C ILE A 129 -5.63 -2.23 3.27
N ARG A 130 -4.89 -2.26 4.38
CA ARG A 130 -5.44 -2.50 5.71
C ARG A 130 -6.39 -1.40 6.20
N ASN A 131 -6.27 -0.20 5.63
CA ASN A 131 -7.08 0.98 5.98
C ASN A 131 -8.34 1.10 5.11
N VAL A 132 -8.46 0.30 4.06
CA VAL A 132 -9.63 0.29 3.18
C VAL A 132 -10.83 -0.32 3.92
N PRO A 133 -12.02 0.32 3.88
CA PRO A 133 -13.21 -0.15 4.59
C PRO A 133 -13.66 -1.55 4.16
N ASP A 134 -13.73 -1.80 2.85
CA ASP A 134 -14.04 -3.10 2.27
C ASP A 134 -12.88 -3.60 1.42
N VAL A 135 -12.00 -4.40 2.05
CA VAL A 135 -10.79 -4.93 1.42
C VAL A 135 -11.12 -5.82 0.21
N VAL A 136 -12.16 -6.66 0.33
CA VAL A 136 -12.54 -7.58 -0.77
C VAL A 136 -13.14 -6.81 -1.93
N GLN A 137 -13.94 -5.78 -1.67
CA GLN A 137 -14.47 -4.91 -2.72
C GLN A 137 -13.35 -4.16 -3.45
N SER A 138 -12.38 -3.61 -2.71
CA SER A 138 -11.21 -2.98 -3.32
C SER A 138 -10.42 -3.95 -4.21
N MET A 139 -10.23 -5.19 -3.76
CA MET A 139 -9.58 -6.23 -4.58
C MET A 139 -10.38 -6.57 -5.85
N ARG A 140 -11.71 -6.58 -5.77
CA ARG A 140 -12.59 -6.76 -6.97
C ARG A 140 -12.45 -5.60 -7.94
N GLU A 141 -12.38 -4.38 -7.45
CA GLU A 141 -12.13 -3.20 -8.27
C GLU A 141 -10.75 -3.27 -8.93
N MET A 142 -9.69 -3.65 -8.18
CA MET A 142 -8.37 -3.90 -8.77
C MET A 142 -8.46 -4.94 -9.88
N HIS A 143 -9.15 -6.07 -9.64
CA HIS A 143 -9.34 -7.10 -10.67
C HIS A 143 -10.12 -6.57 -11.88
N ARG A 144 -11.16 -5.75 -11.67
CA ARG A 144 -11.97 -5.18 -12.75
C ARG A 144 -11.15 -4.31 -13.69
N VAL A 145 -10.37 -3.38 -13.14
CA VAL A 145 -9.62 -2.38 -13.92
C VAL A 145 -8.31 -2.91 -14.51
N LEU A 146 -7.81 -4.07 -14.05
CA LEU A 146 -6.66 -4.73 -14.65
C LEU A 146 -6.97 -5.31 -16.03
N ASN A 147 -6.03 -5.15 -16.96
CA ASN A 147 -5.96 -5.87 -18.23
C ASN A 147 -5.80 -7.37 -17.98
N ILE A 148 -6.19 -8.21 -18.97
CA ILE A 148 -5.87 -9.65 -18.97
C ILE A 148 -4.33 -9.78 -18.98
N GLY A 149 -3.80 -10.63 -18.08
CA GLY A 149 -2.36 -10.77 -17.86
C GLY A 149 -1.73 -9.65 -17.02
N GLY A 150 -2.52 -8.68 -16.57
CA GLY A 150 -2.09 -7.64 -15.63
C GLY A 150 -1.89 -8.17 -14.22
N LYS A 151 -1.19 -7.39 -13.39
CA LYS A 151 -0.84 -7.77 -12.02
C LYS A 151 -1.22 -6.72 -10.99
N ALA A 152 -1.79 -7.17 -9.87
CA ALA A 152 -1.87 -6.38 -8.64
C ALA A 152 -0.71 -6.75 -7.71
N LEU A 153 0.04 -5.77 -7.23
CA LEU A 153 1.17 -5.91 -6.31
C LEU A 153 0.86 -5.15 -5.01
N ILE A 154 0.61 -5.90 -3.95
CA ILE A 154 0.19 -5.36 -2.67
C ILE A 154 1.32 -5.54 -1.66
N LEU A 155 1.95 -4.45 -1.26
CA LEU A 155 2.97 -4.44 -0.22
C LEU A 155 2.31 -4.07 1.12
N GLU A 156 2.32 -4.99 2.09
CA GLU A 156 1.70 -4.75 3.38
C GLU A 156 2.51 -5.39 4.51
N PHE A 157 2.37 -4.85 5.72
CA PHE A 157 2.95 -5.43 6.91
C PHE A 157 2.39 -6.82 7.19
N SER A 158 3.22 -7.66 7.76
CA SER A 158 2.88 -9.02 8.16
C SER A 158 3.63 -9.40 9.44
N LEU A 159 3.23 -10.50 10.06
CA LEU A 159 3.93 -10.97 11.24
C LEU A 159 4.85 -12.15 10.90
N PRO A 160 6.12 -12.09 11.31
CA PRO A 160 7.10 -13.15 11.08
C PRO A 160 6.60 -14.53 11.54
N LYS A 161 6.90 -15.57 10.74
CA LYS A 161 6.61 -16.97 11.14
C LYS A 161 7.54 -17.47 12.26
N ASN A 162 8.80 -16.98 12.27
CA ASN A 162 9.75 -17.34 13.33
C ASN A 162 9.32 -16.68 14.67
N PRO A 163 9.14 -17.46 15.76
CA PRO A 163 8.59 -16.95 17.02
C PRO A 163 9.51 -15.93 17.71
N ILE A 164 10.83 -16.06 17.58
CA ILE A 164 11.79 -15.12 18.18
C ILE A 164 11.72 -13.75 17.48
N ILE A 165 11.74 -13.77 16.14
CA ILE A 165 11.64 -12.54 15.34
C ILE A 165 10.27 -11.89 15.54
N ARG A 166 9.20 -12.71 15.59
CA ARG A 166 7.84 -12.25 15.86
C ARG A 166 7.73 -11.57 17.23
N PHE A 167 8.32 -12.15 18.27
CA PHE A 167 8.33 -11.54 19.60
C PHE A 167 9.01 -10.16 19.59
N GLY A 168 10.22 -10.06 19.01
CA GLY A 168 10.92 -8.79 18.88
C GLY A 168 10.17 -7.77 18.04
N HIS A 169 9.55 -8.19 16.94
CA HIS A 169 8.76 -7.33 16.07
C HIS A 169 7.49 -6.81 16.78
N LEU A 170 6.76 -7.67 17.50
CA LEU A 170 5.60 -7.25 18.29
C LEU A 170 5.99 -6.30 19.43
N PHE A 171 7.13 -6.56 20.10
CA PHE A 171 7.65 -5.63 21.09
C PHE A 171 7.93 -4.24 20.50
N TYR A 172 8.57 -4.22 19.32
CA TYR A 172 8.83 -2.98 18.59
C TYR A 172 7.51 -2.25 18.24
N LEU A 173 6.54 -2.94 17.64
CA LEU A 173 5.26 -2.38 17.23
C LEU A 173 4.45 -1.81 18.40
N ARG A 174 4.48 -2.50 19.56
CA ARG A 174 3.64 -2.14 20.72
C ARG A 174 4.24 -1.05 21.60
N HIS A 175 5.55 -0.97 21.66
CA HIS A 175 6.25 -0.10 22.63
C HIS A 175 7.11 0.98 21.97
N ILE A 176 7.90 0.64 20.96
CA ILE A 176 8.86 1.56 20.36
C ILE A 176 8.16 2.44 19.30
N LEU A 177 7.42 1.84 18.41
CA LEU A 177 6.78 2.54 17.28
C LEU A 177 5.83 3.68 17.74
N PRO A 178 4.90 3.48 18.70
CA PRO A 178 4.03 4.58 19.15
C PRO A 178 4.80 5.71 19.84
N PHE A 179 5.84 5.36 20.61
CA PHE A 179 6.65 6.36 21.31
C PHE A 179 7.50 7.21 20.35
N VAL A 180 8.20 6.57 19.41
CA VAL A 180 9.00 7.26 18.40
C VAL A 180 8.09 8.07 17.47
N GLY A 181 6.97 7.49 17.02
CA GLY A 181 5.99 8.17 16.20
C GLY A 181 5.47 9.44 16.87
N TRP A 182 5.14 9.38 18.15
CA TRP A 182 4.72 10.53 18.93
C TRP A 182 5.78 11.64 18.98
N ILE A 183 7.04 11.30 19.22
CA ILE A 183 8.14 12.29 19.26
C ILE A 183 8.24 13.07 17.94
N PHE A 184 8.10 12.41 16.81
CA PHE A 184 8.30 13.02 15.49
C PHE A 184 7.05 13.69 14.91
N SER A 185 5.84 13.22 15.24
CA SER A 185 4.58 13.72 14.68
C SER A 185 3.69 14.46 15.67
N GLY A 186 3.89 14.26 16.97
CA GLY A 186 3.00 14.76 18.01
C GLY A 186 1.69 13.96 18.18
N ASP A 187 1.41 12.95 17.32
CA ASP A 187 0.16 12.19 17.32
C ASP A 187 0.38 10.73 17.76
N TYR A 188 0.29 10.47 19.07
CA TYR A 188 0.41 9.12 19.64
C TYR A 188 -0.67 8.16 19.13
N GLU A 189 -1.90 8.65 18.96
CA GLU A 189 -3.05 7.83 18.57
C GLU A 189 -2.92 7.30 17.14
N ALA A 190 -2.35 8.08 16.22
CA ALA A 190 -2.08 7.63 14.86
C ALA A 190 -1.15 6.40 14.82
N TYR A 191 -0.13 6.37 15.66
CA TYR A 191 0.82 5.25 15.68
C TYR A 191 0.35 4.08 16.54
N ARG A 192 -0.53 4.32 17.52
CA ARG A 192 -1.27 3.26 18.21
C ARG A 192 -2.23 2.56 17.24
N TYR A 193 -2.96 3.34 16.43
CA TYR A 193 -3.80 2.81 15.36
C TYR A 193 -2.99 1.98 14.34
N LEU A 194 -1.80 2.47 13.94
CA LEU A 194 -0.90 1.74 13.05
C LEU A 194 -0.57 0.35 13.62
N ASN A 195 -0.17 0.27 14.89
CA ASN A 195 0.12 -1.02 15.53
C ASN A 195 -1.08 -1.95 15.56
N THR A 196 -2.22 -1.48 16.07
CA THR A 196 -3.43 -2.32 16.18
C THR A 196 -3.93 -2.78 14.83
N SER A 197 -3.86 -1.94 13.80
CA SER A 197 -4.27 -2.31 12.44
C SER A 197 -3.35 -3.37 11.83
N ILE A 198 -2.03 -3.31 12.06
CA ILE A 198 -1.08 -4.34 11.60
C ILE A 198 -1.36 -5.69 12.25
N GLU A 199 -1.56 -5.71 13.59
CA GLU A 199 -1.78 -6.96 14.32
C GLU A 199 -3.11 -7.64 13.98
N ALA A 200 -4.14 -6.85 13.66
CA ALA A 200 -5.48 -7.35 13.35
C ALA A 200 -5.67 -7.76 11.89
N PHE A 201 -4.81 -7.27 10.98
CA PHE A 201 -5.01 -7.46 9.55
C PHE A 201 -4.57 -8.87 9.11
N PRO A 202 -5.33 -9.55 8.24
CA PRO A 202 -4.95 -10.86 7.70
C PRO A 202 -3.67 -10.79 6.88
N TYR A 203 -2.83 -11.80 6.96
CA TYR A 203 -1.57 -11.90 6.21
C TYR A 203 -1.27 -13.33 5.77
N GLY A 204 -0.26 -13.51 4.90
CA GLY A 204 0.13 -14.81 4.40
C GLY A 204 -0.98 -15.50 3.60
N ASP A 205 -1.25 -16.76 3.93
CA ASP A 205 -2.22 -17.60 3.21
C ASP A 205 -3.66 -17.08 3.35
N GLU A 206 -4.00 -16.49 4.50
CA GLU A 206 -5.31 -15.87 4.71
C GLU A 206 -5.55 -14.70 3.76
N PHE A 207 -4.56 -13.82 3.59
CA PHE A 207 -4.66 -12.71 2.65
C PHE A 207 -4.66 -13.18 1.19
N CYS A 208 -3.89 -14.22 0.86
CA CYS A 208 -3.93 -14.85 -0.47
C CYS A 208 -5.32 -15.44 -0.78
N ALA A 209 -6.01 -16.00 0.21
CA ALA A 209 -7.37 -16.51 0.03
C ALA A 209 -8.37 -15.38 -0.29
N LEU A 210 -8.22 -14.18 0.31
CA LEU A 210 -9.05 -13.01 -0.01
C LEU A 210 -8.86 -12.58 -1.47
N LEU A 211 -7.63 -12.52 -1.96
CA LEU A 211 -7.33 -12.18 -3.36
C LEU A 211 -7.98 -13.18 -4.33
N LYS A 212 -7.92 -14.49 -4.02
CA LYS A 212 -8.61 -15.51 -4.82
C LYS A 212 -10.13 -15.32 -4.80
N THR A 213 -10.71 -14.98 -3.65
CA THR A 213 -12.16 -14.68 -3.53
C THR A 213 -12.57 -13.45 -4.36
N ALA A 214 -11.65 -12.51 -4.57
CA ALA A 214 -11.87 -11.34 -5.43
C ALA A 214 -11.73 -11.63 -6.93
N GLY A 215 -11.32 -12.84 -7.33
CA GLY A 215 -11.26 -13.28 -8.73
C GLY A 215 -9.86 -13.48 -9.31
N PHE A 216 -8.79 -13.22 -8.53
CA PHE A 216 -7.43 -13.43 -9.02
C PHE A 216 -7.10 -14.92 -9.15
N GLU A 217 -6.62 -15.34 -10.33
CA GLU A 217 -6.34 -16.76 -10.63
C GLU A 217 -5.06 -17.24 -9.95
N LYS A 218 -3.99 -16.47 -10.06
CA LYS A 218 -2.68 -16.80 -9.49
C LYS A 218 -2.28 -15.77 -8.44
N VAL A 219 -2.03 -16.26 -7.22
CA VAL A 219 -1.61 -15.43 -6.09
C VAL A 219 -0.37 -16.02 -5.47
N THR A 220 0.67 -15.19 -5.32
CA THR A 220 1.95 -15.56 -4.70
C THR A 220 2.32 -14.55 -3.63
N ALA A 221 2.70 -15.03 -2.44
CA ALA A 221 3.22 -14.20 -1.36
C ALA A 221 4.75 -14.20 -1.39
N HIS A 222 5.36 -13.02 -1.38
CA HIS A 222 6.80 -12.80 -1.33
C HIS A 222 7.16 -12.12 0.00
N PRO A 223 7.45 -12.86 1.08
CA PRO A 223 7.86 -12.26 2.35
C PRO A 223 9.18 -11.51 2.19
N VAL A 224 9.29 -10.34 2.81
CA VAL A 224 10.50 -9.54 2.86
C VAL A 224 10.92 -9.31 4.32
N THR A 225 12.21 -9.12 4.56
CA THR A 225 12.79 -8.86 5.89
C THR A 225 12.21 -9.84 6.94
N PHE A 226 12.47 -11.14 6.75
CA PHE A 226 12.02 -12.21 7.65
C PHE A 226 10.49 -12.30 7.84
N GLY A 227 9.70 -11.69 6.95
CA GLY A 227 8.24 -11.69 7.02
C GLY A 227 7.66 -10.54 7.85
N ILE A 228 8.42 -9.46 8.10
CA ILE A 228 7.91 -8.21 8.68
C ILE A 228 6.96 -7.50 7.71
N ALA A 229 7.22 -7.62 6.42
CA ALA A 229 6.31 -7.22 5.36
C ALA A 229 6.24 -8.31 4.28
N THR A 230 5.18 -8.29 3.49
CA THR A 230 4.96 -9.25 2.39
C THR A 230 4.47 -8.49 1.16
N ILE A 231 5.01 -8.82 0.00
CA ILE A 231 4.46 -8.38 -1.29
C ILE A 231 3.60 -9.52 -1.81
N TYR A 232 2.32 -9.25 -2.01
CA TYR A 232 1.41 -10.19 -2.64
C TYR A 232 1.29 -9.85 -4.12
N GLU A 233 1.65 -10.80 -4.96
CA GLU A 233 1.52 -10.73 -6.41
C GLU A 233 0.27 -11.50 -6.81
N ALA A 234 -0.69 -10.82 -7.43
CA ALA A 234 -1.94 -11.41 -7.90
C ALA A 234 -2.14 -11.11 -9.39
N SER A 235 -2.36 -12.13 -10.20
CA SER A 235 -2.53 -12.01 -11.65
C SER A 235 -3.98 -12.25 -12.05
N LYS A 236 -4.43 -11.46 -13.06
CA LYS A 236 -5.72 -11.62 -13.72
C LYS A 236 -5.56 -12.42 -14.99
#